data_bdbadba42e1bc7f4b66ea10a3ef3ff8d
#
_entry.id   bdbadba42e1bc7f4b66ea10a3ef3ff8d
#
_cell.length_a   1.000
_cell.length_b   1.000
_cell.length_c   1.000
_cell.angle_alpha   90.00
_cell.angle_beta   90.00
_cell.angle_gamma   90.00
#
_symmetry.space_group_name_H-M   'P 1'
#
loop_
_entity.id
_entity.type
_entity.pdbx_description
1 polymer ?
#
loop_
_entity_poly.entity_id
_entity_poly.type
_entity_poly.pdbx_seq_one_letter_code
_entity_poly.pdbx_strand_id
1 'polypeptide(L)'
;MTELQELRRYRRDLHRIPELDFDLEQTIAYIEGVLDPLACEVTHPCPSCVCAFFDAGVGATNAMAIRADMDALPIAEATGAAFASTHPGKMHACGHDGHMAMALAAATYVDRTIREQPGVIKRNVLFVFQPAEETTGGAKTVCESGVFERYGADRIFGFHVWPDLPAGTLASCSGPLLARSSETHIHIHGTSIHIAKTYGVPVEESHDAALAAAKFLVAERELMDELGADEPCIGKFGLLRA
;
A
#
# COMPACT_ATOMS: atom_id res chain seq x y z
N MET A 1 2.95 -14.01 26.40
CA MET A 1 2.22 -14.15 25.13
C MET A 1 3.14 -14.86 24.15
N THR A 2 2.64 -15.73 23.28
CA THR A 2 3.48 -16.31 22.21
C THR A 2 3.63 -15.30 21.07
N GLU A 3 4.70 -15.41 20.28
CA GLU A 3 4.92 -14.52 19.11
C GLU A 3 3.72 -14.51 18.15
N LEU A 4 3.07 -15.65 17.93
CA LEU A 4 1.88 -15.75 17.12
C LEU A 4 0.66 -15.03 17.73
N GLN A 5 0.55 -15.02 19.07
CA GLN A 5 -0.50 -14.28 19.76
C GLN A 5 -0.30 -12.77 19.66
N GLU A 6 0.96 -12.30 19.72
CA GLU A 6 1.32 -10.89 19.51
C GLU A 6 1.04 -10.45 18.08
N LEU A 7 1.51 -11.20 17.09
CA LEU A 7 1.24 -10.93 15.68
C LEU A 7 -0.27 -10.80 15.40
N ARG A 8 -1.07 -11.74 15.93
CA ARG A 8 -2.54 -11.67 15.80
C ARG A 8 -3.15 -10.46 16.50
N ARG A 9 -2.61 -10.06 17.64
CA ARG A 9 -3.05 -8.87 18.36
C ARG A 9 -2.75 -7.63 17.52
N TYR A 10 -1.52 -7.41 17.09
CA TYR A 10 -1.14 -6.27 16.25
C TYR A 10 -2.04 -6.14 15.02
N ARG A 11 -2.21 -7.22 14.29
CA ARG A 11 -3.05 -7.24 13.10
C ARG A 11 -4.49 -6.86 13.40
N ARG A 12 -5.10 -7.38 14.47
CA ARG A 12 -6.50 -7.11 14.83
C ARG A 12 -6.72 -5.72 15.39
N ASP A 13 -5.75 -5.21 16.14
CA ASP A 13 -5.81 -3.85 16.68
C ASP A 13 -5.73 -2.83 15.54
N LEU A 14 -4.77 -2.99 14.64
CA LEU A 14 -4.62 -2.15 13.43
C LEU A 14 -5.83 -2.25 12.50
N HIS A 15 -6.40 -3.43 12.32
CA HIS A 15 -7.58 -3.62 11.47
C HIS A 15 -8.78 -2.80 11.94
N ARG A 16 -8.88 -2.48 13.22
CA ARG A 16 -9.97 -1.68 13.81
C ARG A 16 -9.86 -0.19 13.54
N ILE A 17 -8.66 0.30 13.23
CA ILE A 17 -8.35 1.72 13.09
C ILE A 17 -7.86 2.07 11.67
N PRO A 18 -8.55 1.66 10.59
CA PRO A 18 -8.10 1.96 9.24
C PRO A 18 -8.18 3.46 8.96
N GLU A 19 -7.07 4.02 8.50
CA GLU A 19 -6.93 5.42 8.12
C GLU A 19 -6.44 5.51 6.67
N LEU A 20 -6.61 6.66 6.01
CA LEU A 20 -6.40 6.80 4.57
C LEU A 20 -5.23 7.72 4.28
N ASP A 21 -4.52 7.44 3.18
CA ASP A 21 -3.49 8.34 2.64
C ASP A 21 -2.38 8.67 3.65
N PHE A 22 -2.29 9.97 3.99
CA PHE A 22 -1.38 10.55 4.97
C PHE A 22 -2.06 10.85 6.31
N ASP A 23 -3.37 10.68 6.43
CA ASP A 23 -4.13 10.92 7.66
C ASP A 23 -4.11 9.67 8.54
N LEU A 24 -2.97 9.37 9.20
CA LEU A 24 -2.64 8.11 9.87
C LEU A 24 -2.35 8.28 11.35
N GLU A 25 -3.01 9.20 12.03
CA GLU A 25 -2.71 9.59 13.41
C GLU A 25 -2.79 8.43 14.40
N GLN A 26 -3.87 7.62 14.34
CA GLN A 26 -4.06 6.49 15.25
C GLN A 26 -3.14 5.33 14.89
N THR A 27 -2.94 5.09 13.61
CA THR A 27 -2.02 4.05 13.09
C THR A 27 -0.59 4.34 13.54
N ILE A 28 -0.12 5.58 13.39
CA ILE A 28 1.20 6.02 13.83
C ILE A 28 1.34 5.86 15.34
N ALA A 29 0.37 6.35 16.12
CA ALA A 29 0.41 6.24 17.58
C ALA A 29 0.45 4.78 18.05
N TYR A 30 -0.25 3.87 17.36
CA TYR A 30 -0.19 2.45 17.65
C TYR A 30 1.20 1.86 17.37
N ILE A 31 1.78 2.17 16.20
CA ILE A 31 3.11 1.70 15.81
C ILE A 31 4.16 2.18 16.81
N GLU A 32 4.15 3.47 17.13
CA GLU A 32 5.08 4.07 18.10
C GLU A 32 4.93 3.45 19.49
N GLY A 33 3.72 3.20 19.94
CA GLY A 33 3.46 2.53 21.21
C GLY A 33 4.03 1.11 21.29
N VAL A 34 4.15 0.41 20.17
CA VAL A 34 4.82 -0.91 20.10
C VAL A 34 6.34 -0.75 20.03
N LEU A 35 6.85 0.29 19.38
CA LEU A 35 8.29 0.55 19.21
C LEU A 35 8.93 1.16 20.47
N ASP A 36 8.19 1.94 21.27
CA ASP A 36 8.67 2.68 22.44
C ASP A 36 9.53 1.84 23.43
N PRO A 37 9.15 0.60 23.78
CA PRO A 37 9.97 -0.25 24.68
C PRO A 37 11.18 -0.88 23.99
N LEU A 38 11.36 -0.74 22.68
CA LEU A 38 12.43 -1.37 21.92
C LEU A 38 13.67 -0.45 21.83
N ALA A 39 14.85 -1.06 21.75
CA ALA A 39 16.12 -0.33 21.64
C ALA A 39 16.37 0.10 20.17
N CYS A 40 15.54 0.99 19.65
CA CYS A 40 15.66 1.52 18.30
C CYS A 40 15.61 3.05 18.28
N GLU A 41 16.17 3.66 17.23
CA GLU A 41 15.98 5.08 16.93
C GLU A 41 14.70 5.22 16.10
N VAL A 42 13.69 5.90 16.62
CA VAL A 42 12.46 6.22 15.87
C VAL A 42 12.60 7.60 15.24
N THR A 43 12.26 7.72 13.95
CA THR A 43 12.32 8.98 13.20
C THR A 43 11.14 9.12 12.25
N HIS A 44 10.83 10.38 11.89
CA HIS A 44 9.78 10.77 10.93
C HIS A 44 10.42 11.51 9.75
N PRO A 45 10.95 10.78 8.75
CA PRO A 45 11.72 11.39 7.66
C PRO A 45 10.86 12.24 6.72
N CYS A 46 9.55 12.00 6.67
CA CYS A 46 8.57 12.75 5.89
C CYS A 46 7.18 12.64 6.54
N PRO A 47 6.17 13.42 6.07
CA PRO A 47 4.83 13.39 6.64
C PRO A 47 4.28 11.97 6.76
N SER A 48 3.75 11.65 7.93
CA SER A 48 3.10 10.38 8.28
C SER A 48 3.94 9.12 8.06
N CYS A 49 5.25 9.23 7.86
CA CYS A 49 6.17 8.11 7.80
C CYS A 49 6.81 7.86 9.16
N VAL A 50 6.82 6.61 9.62
CA VAL A 50 7.56 6.19 10.80
C VAL A 50 8.70 5.27 10.38
N CYS A 51 9.90 5.57 10.85
CA CYS A 51 11.06 4.70 10.67
C CYS A 51 11.63 4.28 12.02
N ALA A 52 12.00 3.01 12.15
CA ALA A 52 12.68 2.47 13.33
C ALA A 52 14.00 1.82 12.92
N PHE A 53 15.11 2.37 13.40
CA PHE A 53 16.44 1.87 13.09
C PHE A 53 17.02 1.10 14.27
N PHE A 54 17.48 -0.11 13.99
CA PHE A 54 18.13 -1.01 14.93
C PHE A 54 19.62 -1.13 14.57
N ASP A 55 20.49 -0.66 15.47
CA ASP A 55 21.93 -0.81 15.34
C ASP A 55 22.38 -2.19 15.87
N ALA A 56 22.85 -3.04 14.98
CA ALA A 56 23.39 -4.35 15.32
C ALA A 56 24.90 -4.32 15.67
N GLY A 57 25.49 -3.13 15.75
CA GLY A 57 26.93 -2.95 16.04
C GLY A 57 27.84 -3.31 14.86
N VAL A 58 27.35 -3.27 13.63
CA VAL A 58 28.07 -3.72 12.42
C VAL A 58 28.56 -2.58 11.53
N GLY A 59 28.53 -1.34 12.04
CA GLY A 59 28.93 -0.12 11.33
C GLY A 59 27.76 0.62 10.68
N ALA A 60 27.91 1.93 10.54
CA ALA A 60 26.82 2.86 10.23
C ALA A 60 26.21 2.74 8.81
N THR A 61 26.91 2.11 7.86
CA THR A 61 26.54 2.06 6.45
C THR A 61 26.20 0.65 5.96
N ASN A 62 25.72 -0.22 6.83
CA ASN A 62 25.43 -1.61 6.51
C ASN A 62 24.01 -1.97 6.96
N ALA A 63 23.00 -1.27 6.44
CA ALA A 63 21.62 -1.56 6.77
C ALA A 63 20.89 -2.29 5.65
N MET A 64 19.83 -2.97 6.02
CA MET A 64 18.76 -3.42 5.16
C MET A 64 17.44 -2.81 5.63
N ALA A 65 16.57 -2.45 4.71
CA ALA A 65 15.26 -1.93 5.04
C ALA A 65 14.17 -3.01 4.94
N ILE A 66 13.18 -2.93 5.83
CA ILE A 66 11.94 -3.72 5.79
C ILE A 66 10.79 -2.72 5.72
N ARG A 67 10.00 -2.79 4.66
CA ARG A 67 8.89 -1.88 4.37
C ARG A 67 7.55 -2.53 4.71
N ALA A 68 6.69 -1.77 5.36
CA ALA A 68 5.27 -2.04 5.48
C ALA A 68 4.49 -0.77 5.13
N ASP A 69 3.44 -0.92 4.33
CA ASP A 69 2.47 0.13 4.07
C ASP A 69 1.47 0.27 5.22
N MET A 70 0.88 1.46 5.38
CA MET A 70 0.05 1.75 6.55
C MET A 70 -1.38 2.12 6.21
N ASP A 71 -1.64 2.69 5.05
CA ASP A 71 -2.93 3.23 4.68
C ASP A 71 -3.96 2.14 4.36
N ALA A 72 -5.21 2.49 4.44
CA ALA A 72 -6.37 1.64 4.17
C ALA A 72 -7.14 2.18 2.96
N LEU A 73 -8.18 1.46 2.58
CA LEU A 73 -9.05 1.80 1.45
C LEU A 73 -10.38 2.43 1.92
N PRO A 74 -10.98 3.34 1.12
CA PRO A 74 -12.29 3.93 1.39
C PRO A 74 -13.42 2.93 1.06
N ILE A 75 -13.42 1.80 1.74
CA ILE A 75 -14.35 0.67 1.53
C ILE A 75 -15.13 0.42 2.82
N ALA A 76 -16.44 0.31 2.71
CA ALA A 76 -17.26 -0.10 3.85
C ALA A 76 -17.06 -1.60 4.12
N GLU A 77 -16.59 -1.93 5.31
CA GLU A 77 -16.36 -3.32 5.69
C GLU A 77 -17.68 -4.07 5.90
N ALA A 78 -17.78 -5.28 5.31
CA ALA A 78 -18.94 -6.17 5.43
C ALA A 78 -18.53 -7.59 5.88
N THR A 79 -17.37 -7.75 6.51
CA THR A 79 -16.85 -9.07 6.91
C THR A 79 -17.59 -9.70 8.10
N GLY A 80 -18.20 -8.90 8.96
CA GLY A 80 -18.80 -9.35 10.21
C GLY A 80 -17.78 -9.84 11.25
N ALA A 81 -16.49 -9.57 11.05
CA ALA A 81 -15.44 -9.98 11.97
C ALA A 81 -15.58 -9.29 13.34
N ALA A 82 -15.26 -10.01 14.42
CA ALA A 82 -15.27 -9.45 15.77
C ALA A 82 -14.25 -8.31 15.98
N PHE A 83 -13.33 -8.15 15.07
CA PHE A 83 -12.31 -7.09 15.01
C PHE A 83 -12.48 -6.19 13.79
N ALA A 84 -13.68 -6.12 13.22
CA ALA A 84 -13.97 -5.25 12.08
C ALA A 84 -13.64 -3.78 12.38
N SER A 85 -13.46 -3.02 11.31
CA SER A 85 -13.20 -1.57 11.36
C SER A 85 -14.19 -0.83 12.28
N THR A 86 -13.66 0.07 13.08
CA THR A 86 -14.47 1.02 13.87
C THR A 86 -14.65 2.37 13.14
N HIS A 87 -14.09 2.52 11.95
CA HIS A 87 -14.17 3.70 11.10
C HIS A 87 -15.11 3.44 9.93
N PRO A 88 -16.37 3.94 9.96
CA PRO A 88 -17.33 3.72 8.88
C PRO A 88 -16.76 4.13 7.51
N GLY A 89 -16.91 3.26 6.52
CA GLY A 89 -16.46 3.53 5.17
C GLY A 89 -14.95 3.39 4.92
N LYS A 90 -14.21 2.85 5.90
CA LYS A 90 -12.77 2.57 5.75
C LYS A 90 -12.48 1.12 6.16
N MET A 91 -11.57 0.46 5.45
CA MET A 91 -11.18 -0.92 5.72
C MET A 91 -9.77 -1.21 5.24
N HIS A 92 -8.98 -1.97 6.00
CA HIS A 92 -7.74 -2.59 5.52
C HIS A 92 -8.06 -3.77 4.57
N ALA A 93 -8.64 -3.48 3.41
CA ALA A 93 -9.05 -4.49 2.44
C ALA A 93 -7.87 -5.06 1.64
N CYS A 94 -6.77 -4.31 1.50
CA CYS A 94 -5.54 -4.77 0.88
C CYS A 94 -4.64 -5.58 1.82
N GLY A 95 -4.89 -5.52 3.14
CA GLY A 95 -4.14 -6.31 4.12
C GLY A 95 -2.93 -5.61 4.74
N HIS A 96 -2.85 -4.28 4.63
CA HIS A 96 -1.74 -3.49 5.20
C HIS A 96 -1.67 -3.61 6.73
N ASP A 97 -2.77 -3.86 7.41
CA ASP A 97 -2.79 -4.25 8.84
C ASP A 97 -1.95 -5.50 9.12
N GLY A 98 -1.95 -6.46 8.20
CA GLY A 98 -1.11 -7.65 8.24
C GLY A 98 0.36 -7.33 7.98
N HIS A 99 0.64 -6.46 7.02
CA HIS A 99 2.01 -6.03 6.70
C HIS A 99 2.65 -5.29 7.88
N MET A 100 1.93 -4.32 8.47
CA MET A 100 2.38 -3.64 9.69
C MET A 100 2.59 -4.59 10.85
N ALA A 101 1.67 -5.53 11.07
CA ALA A 101 1.79 -6.52 12.14
C ALA A 101 3.03 -7.41 11.97
N MET A 102 3.34 -7.85 10.74
CA MET A 102 4.55 -8.61 10.45
C MET A 102 5.81 -7.78 10.70
N ALA A 103 5.83 -6.51 10.28
CA ALA A 103 6.95 -5.61 10.52
C ALA A 103 7.18 -5.35 12.02
N LEU A 104 6.13 -5.11 12.81
CA LEU A 104 6.21 -4.91 14.25
C LEU A 104 6.70 -6.17 14.98
N ALA A 105 6.21 -7.35 14.60
CA ALA A 105 6.69 -8.61 15.15
C ALA A 105 8.16 -8.86 14.80
N ALA A 106 8.57 -8.54 13.57
CA ALA A 106 9.96 -8.61 13.16
C ALA A 106 10.85 -7.61 13.91
N ALA A 107 10.38 -6.39 14.16
CA ALA A 107 11.10 -5.38 14.95
C ALA A 107 11.34 -5.87 16.38
N THR A 108 10.31 -6.44 17.02
CA THR A 108 10.43 -7.05 18.35
C THR A 108 11.45 -8.21 18.36
N TYR A 109 11.43 -9.04 17.32
CA TYR A 109 12.37 -10.14 17.16
C TYR A 109 13.82 -9.63 16.97
N VAL A 110 14.00 -8.59 16.14
CA VAL A 110 15.32 -7.96 15.87
C VAL A 110 15.90 -7.38 17.17
N ASP A 111 15.10 -6.58 17.90
CA ASP A 111 15.50 -6.02 19.19
C ASP A 111 15.97 -7.10 20.17
N ARG A 112 15.15 -8.12 20.37
CA ARG A 112 15.48 -9.23 21.27
C ARG A 112 16.76 -9.95 20.81
N THR A 113 16.90 -10.23 19.52
CA THR A 113 18.05 -10.96 18.99
C THR A 113 19.34 -10.16 19.11
N ILE A 114 19.31 -8.85 18.87
CA ILE A 114 20.48 -7.99 19.08
C ILE A 114 20.93 -8.00 20.54
N ARG A 115 19.99 -7.93 21.48
CA ARG A 115 20.28 -7.89 22.91
C ARG A 115 20.73 -9.24 23.48
N GLU A 116 20.08 -10.33 23.10
CA GLU A 116 20.31 -11.65 23.69
C GLU A 116 21.38 -12.47 22.96
N GLN A 117 21.60 -12.18 21.67
CA GLN A 117 22.52 -12.91 20.81
C GLN A 117 23.37 -11.95 19.95
N PRO A 118 24.25 -11.14 20.58
CA PRO A 118 25.07 -10.17 19.86
C PRO A 118 25.85 -10.82 18.71
N GLY A 119 25.81 -10.18 17.55
CA GLY A 119 26.51 -10.63 16.36
C GLY A 119 25.79 -11.73 15.54
N VAL A 120 24.59 -12.17 15.91
CA VAL A 120 23.76 -13.04 15.06
C VAL A 120 23.21 -12.23 13.87
N ILE A 121 22.67 -11.04 14.13
CA ILE A 121 22.25 -10.11 13.07
C ILE A 121 23.49 -9.43 12.49
N LYS A 122 23.71 -9.59 11.19
CA LYS A 122 24.91 -9.15 10.47
C LYS A 122 24.77 -7.83 9.75
N ARG A 123 23.61 -7.20 9.85
CA ARG A 123 23.30 -5.90 9.24
C ARG A 123 22.43 -5.09 10.19
N ASN A 124 22.55 -3.80 10.16
CA ASN A 124 21.55 -2.93 10.77
C ASN A 124 20.20 -3.11 10.08
N VAL A 125 19.12 -2.88 10.78
CA VAL A 125 17.77 -3.06 10.22
C VAL A 125 17.00 -1.76 10.37
N LEU A 126 16.48 -1.27 9.23
CA LEU A 126 15.62 -0.10 9.15
C LEU A 126 14.20 -0.55 8.81
N PHE A 127 13.28 -0.46 9.76
CA PHE A 127 11.86 -0.60 9.45
C PHE A 127 11.32 0.71 8.91
N VAL A 128 10.53 0.64 7.85
CA VAL A 128 9.91 1.79 7.18
C VAL A 128 8.42 1.54 7.10
N PHE A 129 7.66 2.26 7.90
CA PHE A 129 6.20 2.28 7.84
C PHE A 129 5.77 3.41 6.92
N GLN A 130 5.36 3.02 5.71
CA GLN A 130 5.12 3.93 4.59
C GLN A 130 3.66 4.35 4.53
N PRO A 131 3.32 5.65 4.44
CA PRO A 131 1.97 6.14 4.16
C PRO A 131 1.62 6.04 2.68
N ALA A 132 0.34 6.23 2.34
CA ALA A 132 -0.18 6.54 1.01
C ALA A 132 0.34 5.59 -0.09
N GLU A 133 0.22 4.27 0.12
CA GLU A 133 0.53 3.26 -0.89
C GLU A 133 -0.57 3.18 -1.94
N GLU A 134 -1.84 3.23 -1.49
CA GLU A 134 -3.05 3.10 -2.32
C GLU A 134 -3.34 4.34 -3.17
N THR A 135 -2.62 5.41 -2.94
CA THR A 135 -2.72 6.67 -3.66
C THR A 135 -1.37 7.09 -4.22
N THR A 136 -1.20 8.36 -4.55
CA THR A 136 0.03 8.81 -5.21
C THR A 136 0.96 9.52 -4.23
N GLY A 137 2.23 9.08 -4.18
CA GLY A 137 3.31 9.87 -3.61
C GLY A 137 3.94 9.34 -2.33
N GLY A 138 3.33 8.41 -1.59
CA GLY A 138 3.89 7.94 -0.32
C GLY A 138 5.30 7.38 -0.43
N ALA A 139 5.51 6.37 -1.27
CA ALA A 139 6.85 5.81 -1.50
C ALA A 139 7.84 6.84 -2.05
N LYS A 140 7.38 7.71 -2.97
CA LYS A 140 8.20 8.79 -3.52
C LYS A 140 8.69 9.74 -2.42
N THR A 141 7.78 10.17 -1.55
CA THR A 141 8.09 11.08 -0.43
C THR A 141 9.11 10.45 0.53
N VAL A 142 8.98 9.14 0.82
CA VAL A 142 9.95 8.40 1.62
C VAL A 142 11.32 8.36 0.94
N CYS A 143 11.38 8.06 -0.35
CA CYS A 143 12.65 8.03 -1.09
C CYS A 143 13.30 9.43 -1.14
N GLU A 144 12.54 10.49 -1.40
CA GLU A 144 13.03 11.87 -1.45
C GLU A 144 13.50 12.41 -0.08
N SER A 145 13.11 11.77 1.02
CA SER A 145 13.55 12.16 2.38
C SER A 145 15.03 11.86 2.66
N GLY A 146 15.68 11.03 1.84
CA GLY A 146 17.06 10.61 2.05
C GLY A 146 17.26 9.63 3.20
N VAL A 147 16.19 9.00 3.71
CA VAL A 147 16.27 8.08 4.87
C VAL A 147 17.11 6.84 4.58
N PHE A 148 17.08 6.32 3.37
CA PHE A 148 17.85 5.15 2.98
C PHE A 148 19.35 5.45 2.95
N GLU A 149 19.75 6.60 2.41
CA GLU A 149 21.12 7.09 2.40
C GLU A 149 21.62 7.37 3.80
N ARG A 150 20.79 8.00 4.65
CA ARG A 150 21.13 8.31 6.05
C ARG A 150 21.53 7.08 6.84
N TYR A 151 20.82 5.97 6.67
CA TYR A 151 21.11 4.72 7.40
C TYR A 151 21.92 3.71 6.58
N GLY A 152 22.35 4.04 5.37
CA GLY A 152 23.12 3.19 4.48
C GLY A 152 22.39 1.91 4.11
N ALA A 153 21.09 2.01 3.86
CA ALA A 153 20.26 0.89 3.42
C ALA A 153 20.46 0.65 1.93
N ASP A 154 21.09 -0.47 1.56
CA ASP A 154 21.42 -0.85 0.18
C ASP A 154 20.41 -1.81 -0.45
N ARG A 155 19.44 -2.27 0.31
CA ARG A 155 18.34 -3.14 -0.11
C ARG A 155 17.10 -2.95 0.75
N ILE A 156 15.96 -3.19 0.15
CA ILE A 156 14.66 -3.10 0.83
C ILE A 156 13.85 -4.36 0.54
N PHE A 157 13.16 -4.85 1.55
CA PHE A 157 12.21 -5.96 1.46
C PHE A 157 10.83 -5.47 1.84
N GLY A 158 9.81 -5.89 1.08
CA GLY A 158 8.41 -5.73 1.41
C GLY A 158 7.69 -7.06 1.26
N PHE A 159 6.73 -7.33 2.10
CA PHE A 159 5.87 -8.50 1.99
C PHE A 159 4.46 -8.04 1.63
N HIS A 160 3.79 -8.79 0.76
CA HIS A 160 2.38 -8.59 0.50
C HIS A 160 1.62 -9.89 0.80
N VAL A 161 0.53 -9.80 1.57
CA VAL A 161 -0.37 -10.93 1.78
C VAL A 161 -1.09 -11.25 0.48
N TRP A 162 -1.18 -12.54 0.12
CA TRP A 162 -1.79 -12.95 -1.14
C TRP A 162 -2.81 -14.05 -0.91
N PRO A 163 -4.12 -13.79 -1.14
CA PRO A 163 -5.19 -14.71 -0.80
C PRO A 163 -5.12 -16.07 -1.51
N ASP A 164 -4.58 -16.08 -2.74
CA ASP A 164 -4.54 -17.29 -3.57
C ASP A 164 -3.36 -18.23 -3.25
N LEU A 165 -2.44 -17.79 -2.37
CA LEU A 165 -1.36 -18.67 -1.91
C LEU A 165 -1.81 -19.53 -0.72
N PRO A 166 -1.45 -20.82 -0.70
CA PRO A 166 -1.68 -21.67 0.47
C PRO A 166 -1.03 -21.07 1.73
N ALA A 167 -1.73 -21.15 2.86
CA ALA A 167 -1.19 -20.67 4.13
C ALA A 167 0.18 -21.30 4.45
N GLY A 168 1.13 -20.48 4.89
CA GLY A 168 2.51 -20.91 5.18
C GLY A 168 3.43 -20.94 3.95
N THR A 169 2.95 -20.50 2.79
CA THR A 169 3.76 -20.38 1.58
C THR A 169 4.34 -18.96 1.47
N LEU A 170 5.62 -18.88 1.10
CA LEU A 170 6.27 -17.67 0.62
C LEU A 170 6.57 -17.84 -0.86
N ALA A 171 6.24 -16.84 -1.66
CA ALA A 171 6.52 -16.80 -3.08
C ALA A 171 7.35 -15.58 -3.44
N SER A 172 8.29 -15.74 -4.34
CA SER A 172 9.10 -14.68 -4.93
C SER A 172 9.58 -15.10 -6.31
N CYS A 173 9.94 -14.15 -7.13
CA CYS A 173 10.58 -14.44 -8.42
C CYS A 173 11.76 -13.50 -8.66
N SER A 174 12.61 -13.86 -9.60
CA SER A 174 13.63 -12.97 -10.13
C SER A 174 13.01 -12.01 -11.15
N GLY A 175 13.36 -10.72 -11.07
CA GLY A 175 12.78 -9.69 -11.94
C GLY A 175 11.48 -9.10 -11.39
N PRO A 176 10.64 -8.49 -12.25
CA PRO A 176 9.38 -7.89 -11.85
C PRO A 176 8.43 -8.92 -11.22
N LEU A 177 7.92 -8.64 -10.03
CA LEU A 177 6.97 -9.48 -9.30
C LEU A 177 5.53 -8.98 -9.46
N LEU A 178 5.34 -7.67 -9.38
CA LEU A 178 4.04 -7.01 -9.52
C LEU A 178 4.07 -6.04 -10.70
N ALA A 179 2.90 -5.82 -11.30
CA ALA A 179 2.75 -4.85 -12.37
C ALA A 179 2.90 -3.42 -11.83
N ARG A 180 3.37 -2.51 -12.68
CA ARG A 180 3.29 -1.07 -12.43
C ARG A 180 1.83 -0.64 -12.56
N SER A 181 1.30 0.03 -11.55
CA SER A 181 -0.02 0.65 -11.60
C SER A 181 0.06 2.12 -12.03
N SER A 182 -0.99 2.61 -12.67
CA SER A 182 -1.20 4.03 -12.96
C SER A 182 -2.70 4.33 -12.95
N GLU A 183 -3.05 5.55 -12.59
CA GLU A 183 -4.42 6.04 -12.64
C GLU A 183 -4.56 7.03 -13.80
N THR A 184 -5.65 6.90 -14.56
CA THR A 184 -5.94 7.77 -15.69
C THR A 184 -7.35 8.34 -15.55
N HIS A 185 -7.44 9.67 -15.53
CA HIS A 185 -8.71 10.39 -15.56
C HIS A 185 -9.00 10.89 -16.96
N ILE A 186 -10.18 10.54 -17.49
CA ILE A 186 -10.61 10.95 -18.82
C ILE A 186 -11.84 11.83 -18.68
N HIS A 187 -11.76 13.05 -19.21
CA HIS A 187 -12.85 13.99 -19.24
C HIS A 187 -13.39 14.11 -20.68
N ILE A 188 -14.66 13.74 -20.88
CA ILE A 188 -15.32 13.81 -22.18
C ILE A 188 -16.34 14.94 -22.13
N HIS A 189 -16.18 15.93 -23.00
CA HIS A 189 -17.05 17.10 -23.11
C HIS A 189 -17.99 16.96 -24.29
N GLY A 190 -19.27 17.12 -24.04
CA GLY A 190 -20.31 17.14 -25.07
C GLY A 190 -21.08 18.44 -25.10
N THR A 191 -22.08 18.49 -25.97
CA THR A 191 -22.98 19.66 -26.11
C THR A 191 -24.36 19.33 -25.56
N SER A 192 -24.85 20.15 -24.63
CA SER A 192 -26.25 20.03 -24.18
C SER A 192 -27.20 20.51 -25.23
N ILE A 193 -28.12 19.64 -25.65
CA ILE A 193 -29.10 19.95 -26.69
C ILE A 193 -30.49 19.39 -26.32
N HIS A 194 -31.55 20.10 -26.67
CA HIS A 194 -32.89 19.59 -26.49
C HIS A 194 -33.12 18.37 -27.41
N ILE A 195 -33.65 17.27 -26.87
CA ILE A 195 -33.78 15.99 -27.58
C ILE A 195 -34.50 16.12 -28.95
N ALA A 196 -35.54 16.96 -29.05
CA ALA A 196 -36.24 17.17 -30.29
C ALA A 196 -35.38 17.80 -31.41
N LYS A 197 -34.24 18.40 -31.06
CA LYS A 197 -33.30 19.00 -32.03
C LYS A 197 -32.26 18.01 -32.53
N THR A 198 -32.22 16.81 -31.98
CA THR A 198 -31.29 15.76 -32.44
C THR A 198 -31.82 14.98 -33.62
N TYR A 199 -33.11 15.13 -33.94
CA TYR A 199 -33.71 14.46 -35.10
C TYR A 199 -33.05 14.93 -36.40
N GLY A 200 -32.52 13.98 -37.18
CA GLY A 200 -31.81 14.25 -38.42
C GLY A 200 -30.40 14.81 -38.31
N VAL A 201 -29.88 14.95 -37.09
CA VAL A 201 -28.44 15.30 -36.87
C VAL A 201 -27.62 14.02 -36.98
N PRO A 202 -26.59 13.98 -37.83
CA PRO A 202 -25.63 12.86 -37.85
C PRO A 202 -25.00 12.64 -36.47
N VAL A 203 -24.74 11.38 -36.12
CA VAL A 203 -24.18 11.02 -34.82
C VAL A 203 -22.83 11.71 -34.61
N GLU A 204 -22.05 11.87 -35.67
CA GLU A 204 -20.73 12.53 -35.65
C GLU A 204 -20.81 14.02 -35.31
N GLU A 205 -21.95 14.66 -35.60
CA GLU A 205 -22.21 16.08 -35.33
C GLU A 205 -22.97 16.31 -34.02
N SER A 206 -23.42 15.24 -33.35
CA SER A 206 -24.28 15.36 -32.16
C SER A 206 -23.47 15.77 -30.91
N HIS A 207 -22.16 15.61 -30.90
CA HIS A 207 -21.29 15.84 -29.72
C HIS A 207 -21.83 15.20 -28.45
N ASP A 208 -22.34 13.97 -28.58
CA ASP A 208 -22.92 13.19 -27.49
C ASP A 208 -21.79 12.56 -26.62
N ALA A 209 -21.53 13.15 -25.43
CA ALA A 209 -20.52 12.71 -24.52
C ALA A 209 -20.79 11.30 -23.97
N ALA A 210 -22.06 10.93 -23.76
CA ALA A 210 -22.41 9.60 -23.27
C ALA A 210 -22.11 8.51 -24.31
N LEU A 211 -22.48 8.78 -25.60
CA LEU A 211 -22.14 7.88 -26.69
C LEU A 211 -20.61 7.77 -26.89
N ALA A 212 -19.90 8.90 -26.80
CA ALA A 212 -18.44 8.92 -26.89
C ALA A 212 -17.80 8.10 -25.76
N ALA A 213 -18.26 8.23 -24.51
CA ALA A 213 -17.81 7.41 -23.39
C ALA A 213 -18.07 5.91 -23.60
N ALA A 214 -19.26 5.55 -24.09
CA ALA A 214 -19.59 4.15 -24.36
C ALA A 214 -18.68 3.54 -25.44
N LYS A 215 -18.44 4.27 -26.55
CA LYS A 215 -17.51 3.84 -27.61
C LYS A 215 -16.10 3.71 -27.10
N PHE A 216 -15.64 4.66 -26.26
CA PHE A 216 -14.32 4.63 -25.66
C PHE A 216 -14.13 3.38 -24.78
N LEU A 217 -15.09 3.05 -23.90
CA LEU A 217 -15.02 1.88 -23.03
C LEU A 217 -14.95 0.55 -23.82
N VAL A 218 -15.66 0.47 -24.96
CA VAL A 218 -15.59 -0.71 -25.83
C VAL A 218 -14.22 -0.80 -26.50
N ALA A 219 -13.73 0.30 -27.07
CA ALA A 219 -12.44 0.34 -27.74
C ALA A 219 -11.27 0.09 -26.77
N GLU A 220 -11.37 0.61 -25.54
CA GLU A 220 -10.37 0.33 -24.48
C GLU A 220 -10.30 -1.16 -24.17
N ARG A 221 -11.44 -1.82 -24.04
CA ARG A 221 -11.49 -3.26 -23.79
C ARG A 221 -10.84 -4.06 -24.90
N GLU A 222 -11.15 -3.74 -26.14
CA GLU A 222 -10.55 -4.39 -27.34
C GLU A 222 -9.03 -4.19 -27.35
N LEU A 223 -8.57 -2.97 -27.07
CA LEU A 223 -7.14 -2.65 -26.99
C LEU A 223 -6.44 -3.42 -25.85
N MET A 224 -7.07 -3.53 -24.67
CA MET A 224 -6.49 -4.28 -23.56
C MET A 224 -6.39 -5.77 -23.86
N ASP A 225 -7.36 -6.34 -24.58
CA ASP A 225 -7.31 -7.74 -25.01
C ASP A 225 -6.19 -7.98 -26.03
N GLU A 226 -5.94 -7.01 -26.95
CA GLU A 226 -4.87 -7.06 -27.92
C GLU A 226 -3.48 -6.95 -27.24
N LEU A 227 -3.28 -5.93 -26.39
CA LEU A 227 -2.03 -5.71 -25.68
C LEU A 227 -1.71 -6.84 -24.69
N GLY A 228 -2.72 -7.37 -24.01
CA GLY A 228 -2.57 -8.46 -23.05
C GLY A 228 -2.18 -9.79 -23.67
N ALA A 229 -2.26 -9.92 -25.00
CA ALA A 229 -1.82 -11.13 -25.71
C ALA A 229 -0.28 -11.24 -25.76
N ASP A 230 0.42 -10.11 -25.79
CA ASP A 230 1.89 -10.05 -25.89
C ASP A 230 2.56 -9.82 -24.53
N GLU A 231 2.01 -8.92 -23.72
CA GLU A 231 2.53 -8.61 -22.37
C GLU A 231 1.39 -8.49 -21.37
N PRO A 232 1.57 -8.95 -20.11
CA PRO A 232 0.55 -8.81 -19.08
C PRO A 232 0.16 -7.34 -18.88
N CYS A 233 -1.00 -6.96 -19.39
CA CYS A 233 -1.55 -5.61 -19.30
C CYS A 233 -3.02 -5.68 -18.90
N ILE A 234 -3.43 -4.89 -17.91
CA ILE A 234 -4.82 -4.81 -17.44
C ILE A 234 -5.20 -3.34 -17.31
N GLY A 235 -6.21 -2.93 -18.05
CA GLY A 235 -6.87 -1.64 -17.89
C GLY A 235 -8.35 -1.84 -17.55
N LYS A 236 -8.85 -1.04 -16.62
CA LYS A 236 -10.29 -1.03 -16.27
C LYS A 236 -10.72 0.35 -15.79
N PHE A 237 -11.91 0.77 -16.20
CA PHE A 237 -12.58 1.93 -15.65
C PHE A 237 -13.51 1.51 -14.51
N GLY A 238 -13.16 1.89 -13.29
CA GLY A 238 -13.93 1.59 -12.07
C GLY A 238 -15.04 2.61 -11.79
N LEU A 239 -14.98 3.79 -12.41
CA LEU A 239 -15.91 4.87 -12.15
C LEU A 239 -16.30 5.59 -13.45
N LEU A 240 -17.60 5.69 -13.72
CA LEU A 240 -18.19 6.54 -14.75
C LEU A 240 -19.16 7.51 -14.09
N ARG A 241 -18.98 8.81 -14.30
CA ARG A 241 -19.91 9.87 -13.88
C ARG A 241 -20.34 10.64 -15.11
N ALA A 242 -21.66 10.79 -15.29
CA ALA A 242 -22.28 11.54 -16.38
C ALA A 242 -23.18 12.67 -15.85
#